data_c1a09e53a007e2e3718eae7840dd9413
#
_entry.id   c1a09e53a007e2e3718eae7840dd9413
#
_cell.length_a   1.000
_cell.length_b   1.000
_cell.length_c   1.000
_cell.angle_alpha   90.00
_cell.angle_beta   90.00
_cell.angle_gamma   90.00
#
_symmetry.space_group_name_H-M   'P 1'
#
loop_
_entity.id
_entity.type
_entity.pdbx_description
1 polymer ?
#
loop_
_entity_poly.entity_id
_entity_poly.type
_entity_poly.pdbx_seq_one_letter_code
_entity_poly.pdbx_strand_id
1 'polypeptide(L)'
;CLVGSEMCIRDRPLLENEIGDYFVDEKNRSVDLTDSGYEKIESFLENEAIISDSESLYSASNLKIMRYVQATLRANFLFKRDVHYLVRDGEILLIDEHTGRTMPGRRISEGVHQAIEAKENVNVQRESQTLASTTFQNFFRLFETLSGMTGTADTEAREFQEIYGLNVVIIPTHKKMIRIDNN
;
A
#
# COMPACT_ATOMS: atom_id res chain seq x y z
N CYS A 1 -15.41 -14.62 -7.27
CA CYS A 1 -15.20 -13.17 -7.23
C CYS A 1 -16.31 -12.52 -6.44
N LEU A 2 -16.03 -11.99 -5.23
CA LEU A 2 -17.05 -11.39 -4.35
C LEU A 2 -17.60 -10.05 -4.87
N VAL A 3 -16.99 -9.49 -5.91
CA VAL A 3 -17.42 -8.25 -6.57
C VAL A 3 -17.26 -8.48 -8.08
N GLY A 4 -18.12 -9.30 -8.64
CA GLY A 4 -18.25 -9.47 -10.08
C GLY A 4 -19.33 -8.57 -10.63
N SER A 5 -19.48 -8.54 -11.95
CA SER A 5 -20.47 -7.77 -12.70
C SER A 5 -21.94 -7.98 -12.31
N GLU A 6 -22.22 -8.89 -11.40
CA GLU A 6 -23.57 -9.21 -10.91
C GLU A 6 -23.88 -8.65 -9.52
N MET A 7 -22.86 -8.17 -8.77
CA MET A 7 -23.12 -7.45 -7.54
C MET A 7 -23.55 -6.03 -7.89
N CYS A 8 -24.85 -5.76 -7.79
CA CYS A 8 -25.46 -4.45 -8.04
C CYS A 8 -25.10 -3.42 -6.95
N ILE A 9 -23.81 -3.21 -6.73
CA ILE A 9 -23.35 -1.95 -6.16
C ILE A 9 -23.44 -0.96 -7.32
N ARG A 10 -24.49 -0.16 -7.32
CA ARG A 10 -24.68 0.85 -8.35
C ARG A 10 -23.52 1.82 -8.24
N ASP A 11 -22.83 2.05 -9.36
CA ASP A 11 -21.81 3.09 -9.57
C ASP A 11 -22.44 4.50 -9.44
N ARG A 12 -22.83 4.86 -8.21
CA ARG A 12 -23.26 6.23 -7.92
C ARG A 12 -22.42 6.77 -6.78
N PRO A 13 -21.45 7.63 -7.07
CA PRO A 13 -20.86 8.47 -6.05
C PRO A 13 -21.95 9.31 -5.40
N LEU A 14 -21.90 9.50 -4.08
CA LEU A 14 -22.77 10.41 -3.36
C LEU A 14 -22.59 11.82 -3.94
N LEU A 15 -23.53 12.27 -4.73
CA LEU A 15 -23.77 13.69 -4.95
C LEU A 15 -24.59 14.20 -3.76
N GLU A 16 -24.39 15.43 -3.34
CA GLU A 16 -24.85 16.05 -2.09
C GLU A 16 -26.32 15.84 -1.66
N ASN A 17 -27.14 15.07 -2.37
CA ASN A 17 -28.50 14.72 -2.03
C ASN A 17 -28.95 13.34 -2.52
N GLU A 18 -28.04 12.42 -2.90
CA GLU A 18 -28.39 11.08 -3.36
C GLU A 18 -27.84 10.01 -2.40
N ILE A 19 -28.71 9.04 -2.04
CA ILE A 19 -28.33 7.87 -1.26
C ILE A 19 -27.63 6.89 -2.22
N GLY A 20 -26.29 6.85 -2.17
CA GLY A 20 -25.47 5.88 -2.87
C GLY A 20 -25.07 4.71 -1.97
N ASP A 21 -24.54 3.64 -2.54
CA ASP A 21 -24.09 2.46 -1.81
C ASP A 21 -22.65 2.58 -1.29
N TYR A 22 -21.87 3.50 -1.85
CA TYR A 22 -20.49 3.74 -1.45
C TYR A 22 -20.09 5.20 -1.67
N PHE A 23 -19.02 5.60 -0.96
CA PHE A 23 -18.40 6.90 -1.08
C PHE A 23 -16.91 6.74 -1.46
N VAL A 24 -16.47 7.50 -2.46
CA VAL A 24 -15.06 7.54 -2.89
C VAL A 24 -14.47 8.89 -2.54
N ASP A 25 -13.48 8.91 -1.67
CA ASP A 25 -12.66 10.08 -1.39
C ASP A 25 -11.35 9.98 -2.20
N GLU A 26 -11.31 10.64 -3.34
CA GLU A 26 -10.13 10.66 -4.22
C GLU A 26 -8.92 11.33 -3.55
N LYS A 27 -9.16 12.31 -2.67
CA LYS A 27 -8.10 13.06 -2.00
C LYS A 27 -7.35 12.20 -0.97
N ASN A 28 -8.11 11.43 -0.18
CA ASN A 28 -7.56 10.54 0.84
C ASN A 28 -7.34 9.11 0.31
N ARG A 29 -7.70 8.85 -0.95
CA ARG A 29 -7.65 7.51 -1.58
C ARG A 29 -8.34 6.46 -0.74
N SER A 30 -9.52 6.78 -0.22
CA SER A 30 -10.37 5.84 0.51
C SER A 30 -11.67 5.56 -0.23
N VAL A 31 -12.20 4.38 0.00
CA VAL A 31 -13.54 3.98 -0.45
C VAL A 31 -14.23 3.37 0.75
N ASP A 32 -15.36 3.93 1.12
CA ASP A 32 -16.16 3.50 2.24
C ASP A 32 -17.58 3.19 1.78
N LEU A 33 -18.20 2.19 2.42
CA LEU A 33 -19.58 1.84 2.17
C LEU A 33 -20.50 2.73 3.01
N THR A 34 -21.68 3.00 2.46
CA THR A 34 -22.79 3.55 3.23
C THR A 34 -23.55 2.44 3.94
N ASP A 35 -24.45 2.79 4.87
CA ASP A 35 -25.30 1.80 5.55
C ASP A 35 -26.10 0.97 4.55
N SER A 36 -26.64 1.60 3.51
CA SER A 36 -27.32 0.92 2.41
C SER A 36 -26.41 -0.05 1.64
N GLY A 37 -25.14 0.32 1.44
CA GLY A 37 -24.13 -0.53 0.82
C GLY A 37 -23.80 -1.76 1.67
N TYR A 38 -23.69 -1.58 2.99
CA TYR A 38 -23.49 -2.69 3.91
C TYR A 38 -24.65 -3.67 3.91
N GLU A 39 -25.90 -3.20 4.00
CA GLU A 39 -27.10 -4.05 3.95
C GLU A 39 -27.17 -4.88 2.67
N LYS A 40 -26.81 -4.31 1.53
CA LYS A 40 -26.79 -5.04 0.25
C LYS A 40 -25.71 -6.11 0.22
N ILE A 41 -24.52 -5.83 0.74
CA ILE A 41 -23.44 -6.81 0.79
C ILE A 41 -23.80 -7.93 1.76
N GLU A 42 -24.36 -7.63 2.93
CA GLU A 42 -24.81 -8.63 3.88
C GLU A 42 -25.86 -9.56 3.23
N SER A 43 -26.89 -8.99 2.63
CA SER A 43 -27.92 -9.77 1.93
C SER A 43 -27.34 -10.63 0.80
N PHE A 44 -26.36 -10.15 0.07
CA PHE A 44 -25.68 -10.92 -0.96
C PHE A 44 -24.89 -12.10 -0.37
N LEU A 45 -24.11 -11.84 0.70
CA LEU A 45 -23.29 -12.86 1.36
C LEU A 45 -24.14 -13.93 2.06
N GLU A 46 -25.31 -13.57 2.57
CA GLU A 46 -26.31 -14.49 3.11
C GLU A 46 -26.89 -15.38 2.01
N ASN A 47 -27.29 -14.79 0.86
CA ASN A 47 -27.81 -15.54 -0.28
C ASN A 47 -26.80 -16.54 -0.84
N GLU A 48 -25.51 -16.20 -0.81
CA GLU A 48 -24.41 -17.09 -1.23
C GLU A 48 -23.99 -18.08 -0.11
N ALA A 49 -24.66 -18.07 1.04
CA ALA A 49 -24.36 -18.89 2.22
C ALA A 49 -22.90 -18.76 2.72
N ILE A 50 -22.32 -17.57 2.56
CA ILE A 50 -20.96 -17.26 3.03
C ILE A 50 -20.99 -16.82 4.49
N ILE A 51 -22.07 -16.12 4.90
CA ILE A 51 -22.33 -15.74 6.29
C ILE A 51 -23.66 -16.33 6.73
N SER A 52 -23.85 -16.52 8.04
CA SER A 52 -25.09 -17.02 8.61
C SER A 52 -26.09 -15.88 8.77
N ASP A 53 -27.39 -16.15 8.54
CA ASP A 53 -28.50 -15.19 8.62
C ASP A 53 -28.59 -14.41 9.94
N SER A 54 -27.91 -14.85 10.98
CA SER A 54 -27.92 -14.25 12.32
C SER A 54 -26.64 -13.47 12.67
N GLU A 55 -25.64 -13.44 11.78
CA GLU A 55 -24.34 -12.82 12.04
C GLU A 55 -24.11 -11.61 11.14
N SER A 56 -23.91 -10.44 11.77
CA SER A 56 -23.51 -9.23 11.05
C SER A 56 -22.10 -9.35 10.48
N LEU A 57 -21.82 -8.61 9.41
CA LEU A 57 -20.50 -8.48 8.81
C LEU A 57 -19.44 -7.97 9.81
N TYR A 58 -19.89 -7.23 10.84
CA TYR A 58 -19.04 -6.70 11.90
C TYR A 58 -18.74 -7.69 13.03
N SER A 59 -19.30 -8.89 13.01
CA SER A 59 -18.99 -9.90 14.02
C SER A 59 -17.53 -10.33 13.92
N ALA A 60 -16.94 -10.75 15.05
CA ALA A 60 -15.53 -11.17 15.10
C ALA A 60 -15.23 -12.35 14.15
N SER A 61 -16.21 -13.23 13.91
CA SER A 61 -16.13 -14.33 12.95
C SER A 61 -15.97 -13.84 11.49
N ASN A 62 -16.58 -12.71 11.15
CA ASN A 62 -16.67 -12.19 9.79
C ASN A 62 -15.65 -11.10 9.44
N LEU A 63 -14.77 -10.71 10.37
CA LEU A 63 -13.71 -9.70 10.14
C LEU A 63 -12.85 -10.00 8.92
N LYS A 64 -12.61 -11.27 8.63
CA LYS A 64 -11.85 -11.67 7.45
C LYS A 64 -12.60 -11.38 6.15
N ILE A 65 -13.90 -11.61 6.14
CA ILE A 65 -14.78 -11.32 5.00
C ILE A 65 -14.84 -9.81 4.78
N MET A 66 -15.00 -9.04 5.85
CA MET A 66 -14.98 -7.57 5.80
C MET A 66 -13.69 -7.03 5.16
N ARG A 67 -12.53 -7.57 5.51
CA ARG A 67 -11.25 -7.20 4.88
C ARG A 67 -11.24 -7.51 3.39
N TYR A 68 -11.80 -8.64 2.96
CA TYR A 68 -11.89 -8.96 1.53
C TYR A 68 -12.83 -8.01 0.78
N VAL A 69 -13.95 -7.64 1.39
CA VAL A 69 -14.89 -6.66 0.82
C VAL A 69 -14.18 -5.32 0.62
N GLN A 70 -13.50 -4.81 1.65
CA GLN A 70 -12.76 -3.56 1.57
C GLN A 70 -11.63 -3.62 0.53
N ALA A 71 -10.85 -4.71 0.50
CA ALA A 71 -9.79 -4.89 -0.48
C ALA A 71 -10.34 -4.87 -1.92
N THR A 72 -11.49 -5.50 -2.13
CA THR A 72 -12.14 -5.57 -3.44
C THR A 72 -12.70 -4.22 -3.86
N LEU A 73 -13.31 -3.47 -2.96
CA LEU A 73 -13.78 -2.11 -3.22
C LEU A 73 -12.61 -1.22 -3.63
N ARG A 74 -11.51 -1.22 -2.86
CA ARG A 74 -10.29 -0.46 -3.20
C ARG A 74 -9.74 -0.86 -4.56
N ALA A 75 -9.66 -2.17 -4.86
CA ALA A 75 -9.16 -2.67 -6.14
C ALA A 75 -9.99 -2.21 -7.34
N ASN A 76 -11.31 -2.10 -7.18
CA ASN A 76 -12.21 -1.71 -8.27
C ASN A 76 -12.26 -0.20 -8.49
N PHE A 77 -12.32 0.59 -7.42
CA PHE A 77 -12.56 2.02 -7.53
C PHE A 77 -11.28 2.87 -7.53
N LEU A 78 -10.24 2.47 -6.78
CA LEU A 78 -9.01 3.25 -6.68
C LEU A 78 -7.92 2.82 -7.66
N PHE A 79 -7.94 1.56 -8.11
CA PHE A 79 -6.90 1.04 -8.99
C PHE A 79 -7.42 0.83 -10.41
N LYS A 80 -6.94 1.64 -11.34
CA LYS A 80 -7.28 1.60 -12.76
C LYS A 80 -6.16 0.93 -13.55
N ARG A 81 -6.55 0.01 -14.44
CA ARG A 81 -5.63 -0.64 -15.37
C ARG A 81 -4.99 0.40 -16.29
N ASP A 82 -3.74 0.18 -16.67
CA ASP A 82 -2.91 1.02 -17.55
C ASP A 82 -2.57 2.41 -16.96
N VAL A 83 -3.01 2.68 -15.73
CA VAL A 83 -2.68 3.88 -14.95
C VAL A 83 -1.88 3.51 -13.70
N HIS A 84 -2.42 2.63 -12.86
CA HIS A 84 -1.80 2.24 -11.59
C HIS A 84 -1.10 0.88 -11.68
N TYR A 85 -1.51 0.04 -12.64
CA TYR A 85 -0.92 -1.27 -12.87
C TYR A 85 -1.09 -1.72 -14.33
N LEU A 86 -0.23 -2.64 -14.76
CA LEU A 86 -0.31 -3.36 -16.04
C LEU A 86 -0.55 -4.84 -15.80
N VAL A 87 -1.22 -5.49 -16.74
CA VAL A 87 -1.32 -6.95 -16.79
C VAL A 87 -0.36 -7.44 -17.86
N ARG A 88 0.67 -8.18 -17.48
CA ARG A 88 1.66 -8.72 -18.39
C ARG A 88 2.06 -10.13 -17.97
N ASP A 89 2.12 -11.03 -18.93
CA ASP A 89 2.53 -12.44 -18.74
C ASP A 89 1.72 -13.18 -17.65
N GLY A 90 0.45 -12.77 -17.43
CA GLY A 90 -0.40 -13.33 -16.39
C GLY A 90 -0.10 -12.81 -14.97
N GLU A 91 0.63 -11.71 -14.86
CA GLU A 91 0.96 -11.06 -13.59
C GLU A 91 0.55 -9.59 -13.58
N ILE A 92 0.30 -9.08 -12.37
CA ILE A 92 0.01 -7.66 -12.13
C ILE A 92 1.33 -6.93 -11.80
N LEU A 93 1.69 -5.98 -12.64
CA LEU A 93 2.86 -5.12 -12.45
C LEU A 93 2.41 -3.73 -12.06
N LEU A 94 2.80 -3.25 -10.89
CA LEU A 94 2.49 -1.91 -10.43
C LEU A 94 3.27 -0.86 -11.23
N ILE A 95 2.65 0.29 -11.46
CA ILE A 95 3.27 1.45 -12.08
C ILE A 95 3.58 2.48 -10.98
N ASP A 96 4.79 2.99 -10.97
CA ASP A 96 5.17 4.12 -10.12
C ASP A 96 4.57 5.42 -10.68
N GLU A 97 3.73 6.07 -9.92
CA GLU A 97 2.99 7.28 -10.33
C GLU A 97 3.91 8.45 -10.72
N HIS A 98 5.10 8.53 -10.12
CA HIS A 98 6.03 9.63 -10.37
C HIS A 98 6.91 9.41 -11.59
N THR A 99 7.30 8.18 -11.86
CA THR A 99 8.24 7.86 -12.94
C THR A 99 7.60 7.15 -14.12
N GLY A 100 6.38 6.63 -13.97
CA GLY A 100 5.70 5.81 -14.96
C GLY A 100 6.35 4.45 -15.20
N ARG A 101 7.32 4.05 -14.37
CA ARG A 101 8.03 2.77 -14.50
C ARG A 101 7.29 1.66 -13.80
N THR A 102 7.35 0.46 -14.37
CA THR A 102 6.85 -0.74 -13.72
C THR A 102 7.76 -1.15 -12.56
N MET A 103 7.16 -1.63 -11.49
CA MET A 103 7.83 -2.09 -10.28
C MET A 103 7.67 -3.61 -10.12
N PRO A 104 8.52 -4.43 -10.78
CA PRO A 104 8.42 -5.88 -10.69
C PRO A 104 8.70 -6.35 -9.25
N GLY A 105 7.94 -7.36 -8.82
CA GLY A 105 8.06 -7.96 -7.49
C GLY A 105 7.44 -7.13 -6.35
N ARG A 106 7.00 -5.89 -6.58
CA ARG A 106 6.28 -5.10 -5.58
C ARG A 106 4.80 -5.47 -5.59
N ARG A 107 4.25 -5.71 -4.41
CA ARG A 107 2.83 -6.04 -4.22
C ARG A 107 2.18 -5.06 -3.25
N ILE A 108 0.89 -4.80 -3.44
CA ILE A 108 0.09 -4.00 -2.52
C ILE A 108 -0.34 -4.93 -1.36
N SER A 109 -0.21 -4.45 -0.15
CA SER A 109 -0.61 -5.17 1.07
C SER A 109 -2.13 -5.20 1.27
N GLU A 110 -2.56 -5.81 2.36
CA GLU A 110 -3.96 -5.85 2.82
C GLU A 110 -4.93 -6.57 1.87
N GLY A 111 -4.42 -7.50 1.05
CA GLY A 111 -5.26 -8.26 0.11
C GLY A 111 -5.65 -7.49 -1.16
N VAL A 112 -5.29 -6.22 -1.29
CA VAL A 112 -5.65 -5.39 -2.46
C VAL A 112 -5.03 -5.92 -3.74
N HIS A 113 -3.76 -6.38 -3.70
CA HIS A 113 -3.11 -6.96 -4.87
C HIS A 113 -3.83 -8.22 -5.37
N GLN A 114 -4.21 -9.10 -4.43
CA GLN A 114 -5.00 -10.30 -4.73
C GLN A 114 -6.39 -9.96 -5.29
N ALA A 115 -7.01 -8.89 -4.78
CA ALA A 115 -8.28 -8.41 -5.33
C ALA A 115 -8.14 -7.88 -6.76
N ILE A 116 -7.01 -7.22 -7.10
CA ILE A 116 -6.70 -6.81 -8.47
C ILE A 116 -6.44 -8.05 -9.36
N GLU A 117 -5.69 -9.03 -8.87
CA GLU A 117 -5.47 -10.30 -9.58
C GLU A 117 -6.80 -11.00 -9.91
N ALA A 118 -7.72 -11.05 -8.95
CA ALA A 118 -9.07 -11.60 -9.15
C ALA A 118 -9.90 -10.76 -10.14
N LYS A 119 -9.84 -9.42 -10.05
CA LYS A 119 -10.52 -8.49 -10.97
C LYS A 119 -10.09 -8.71 -12.42
N GLU A 120 -8.80 -8.93 -12.66
CA GLU A 120 -8.23 -9.13 -13.99
C GLU A 120 -8.24 -10.60 -14.45
N ASN A 121 -8.83 -11.50 -13.65
CA ASN A 121 -8.87 -12.95 -13.91
C ASN A 121 -7.47 -13.57 -14.13
N VAL A 122 -6.45 -13.08 -13.46
CA VAL A 122 -5.14 -13.68 -13.39
C VAL A 122 -5.02 -14.60 -12.18
N ASN A 123 -3.98 -15.44 -12.14
CA ASN A 123 -3.80 -16.38 -11.04
C ASN A 123 -3.52 -15.62 -9.73
N VAL A 124 -4.36 -15.82 -8.72
CA VAL A 124 -4.23 -15.18 -7.41
C VAL A 124 -3.07 -15.82 -6.64
N GLN A 125 -2.03 -15.04 -6.39
CA GLN A 125 -0.85 -15.49 -5.66
C GLN A 125 -1.01 -15.27 -4.15
N ARG A 126 -0.25 -16.03 -3.37
CA ARG A 126 -0.24 -15.86 -1.90
C ARG A 126 0.37 -14.51 -1.52
N GLU A 127 -0.16 -13.92 -0.46
CA GLU A 127 0.40 -12.70 0.10
C GLU A 127 1.78 -12.96 0.70
N SER A 128 2.71 -12.05 0.44
CA SER A 128 4.05 -12.09 1.07
C SER A 128 3.91 -11.70 2.54
N GLN A 129 4.43 -12.54 3.42
CA GLN A 129 4.46 -12.23 4.85
C GLN A 129 5.82 -11.64 5.22
N THR A 130 5.81 -10.53 5.96
CA THR A 130 7.03 -9.99 6.56
C THR A 130 7.46 -10.93 7.69
N LEU A 131 8.57 -11.62 7.51
CA LEU A 131 9.10 -12.54 8.51
C LEU A 131 9.74 -11.81 9.70
N ALA A 132 10.43 -10.71 9.41
CA ALA A 132 11.08 -9.88 10.42
C ALA A 132 11.33 -8.49 9.88
N SER A 133 11.44 -7.52 10.78
CA SER A 133 11.87 -6.16 10.48
C SER A 133 13.01 -5.77 11.43
N THR A 134 13.93 -4.93 10.95
CA THR A 134 15.02 -4.39 11.75
C THR A 134 15.20 -2.90 11.44
N THR A 135 15.83 -2.17 12.36
CA THR A 135 16.22 -0.79 12.14
C THR A 135 17.47 -0.72 11.26
N PHE A 136 17.67 0.42 10.57
CA PHE A 136 18.90 0.64 9.81
C PHE A 136 20.14 0.55 10.69
N GLN A 137 20.07 1.07 11.91
CA GLN A 137 21.16 1.02 12.88
C GLN A 137 21.57 -0.43 13.20
N ASN A 138 20.60 -1.28 13.50
CA ASN A 138 20.87 -2.69 13.78
C ASN A 138 21.37 -3.43 12.54
N PHE A 139 20.84 -3.12 11.36
CA PHE A 139 21.27 -3.73 10.11
C PHE A 139 22.75 -3.43 9.83
N PHE A 140 23.16 -2.15 9.90
CA PHE A 140 24.55 -1.77 9.65
C PHE A 140 25.53 -2.27 10.74
N ARG A 141 25.08 -2.49 11.96
CA ARG A 141 25.90 -3.09 13.01
C ARG A 141 26.22 -4.57 12.82
N LEU A 142 25.58 -5.23 11.86
CA LEU A 142 25.92 -6.63 11.49
C LEU A 142 27.23 -6.74 10.71
N PHE A 143 27.74 -5.66 10.15
CA PHE A 143 28.97 -5.66 9.37
C PHE A 143 30.18 -5.43 10.28
N GLU A 144 31.18 -6.30 10.15
CA GLU A 144 32.45 -6.17 10.91
C GLU A 144 33.24 -4.92 10.53
N THR A 145 33.19 -4.56 9.25
CA THR A 145 33.84 -3.37 8.72
C THR A 145 32.78 -2.44 8.11
N LEU A 146 32.65 -1.25 8.67
CA LEU A 146 31.72 -0.24 8.22
C LEU A 146 32.47 1.07 7.98
N SER A 147 32.23 1.69 6.82
CA SER A 147 32.70 3.03 6.51
C SER A 147 31.72 3.77 5.60
N GLY A 148 31.78 5.09 5.60
CA GLY A 148 30.88 5.90 4.78
C GLY A 148 31.49 7.25 4.46
N MET A 149 30.86 7.98 3.56
CA MET A 149 31.23 9.35 3.19
C MET A 149 29.98 10.22 3.11
N THR A 150 30.08 11.40 3.70
CA THR A 150 29.00 12.39 3.65
C THR A 150 29.57 13.79 3.81
N GLY A 151 28.89 14.80 3.29
CA GLY A 151 29.26 16.21 3.44
C GLY A 151 28.91 16.81 4.79
N THR A 152 28.12 16.11 5.64
CA THR A 152 27.54 16.65 6.88
C THR A 152 27.83 15.80 8.12
N ALA A 153 28.83 14.93 8.07
CA ALA A 153 29.12 14.00 9.17
C ALA A 153 29.66 14.67 10.43
N ASP A 154 30.26 15.84 10.31
CA ASP A 154 30.92 16.53 11.43
C ASP A 154 29.92 16.91 12.53
N THR A 155 28.74 17.39 12.15
CA THR A 155 27.66 17.75 13.09
C THR A 155 27.11 16.56 13.86
N GLU A 156 27.16 15.37 13.27
CA GLU A 156 26.62 14.12 13.82
C GLU A 156 27.73 13.15 14.26
N ALA A 157 28.95 13.63 14.42
CA ALA A 157 30.12 12.81 14.77
C ALA A 157 29.91 12.00 16.05
N ARG A 158 29.22 12.57 17.04
CA ARG A 158 28.88 11.90 18.30
C ARG A 158 27.93 10.73 18.07
N GLU A 159 26.90 10.89 17.26
CA GLU A 159 25.95 9.83 16.94
C GLU A 159 26.63 8.66 16.21
N PHE A 160 27.50 8.95 15.24
CA PHE A 160 28.28 7.91 14.56
C PHE A 160 29.15 7.12 15.51
N GLN A 161 29.77 7.79 16.51
CA GLN A 161 30.58 7.13 17.51
C GLN A 161 29.73 6.28 18.48
N GLU A 162 28.60 6.80 18.97
CA GLU A 162 27.74 6.09 19.94
C GLU A 162 27.03 4.89 19.31
N ILE A 163 26.55 4.99 18.08
CA ILE A 163 25.76 3.93 17.42
C ILE A 163 26.66 2.90 16.74
N TYR A 164 27.67 3.34 16.01
CA TYR A 164 28.47 2.47 15.14
C TYR A 164 29.94 2.33 15.54
N GLY A 165 30.40 3.07 16.54
CA GLY A 165 31.82 3.11 16.93
C GLY A 165 32.73 3.75 15.89
N LEU A 166 32.17 4.57 14.96
CA LEU A 166 32.91 5.18 13.87
C LEU A 166 33.44 6.53 14.25
N ASN A 167 34.70 6.82 13.89
CA ASN A 167 35.30 8.15 14.01
C ASN A 167 35.08 8.94 12.73
N VAL A 168 34.64 10.18 12.86
CA VAL A 168 34.51 11.09 11.74
C VAL A 168 35.85 11.79 11.48
N VAL A 169 36.31 11.73 10.24
CA VAL A 169 37.53 12.39 9.78
C VAL A 169 37.18 13.45 8.72
N ILE A 170 37.47 14.68 9.00
CA ILE A 170 37.25 15.77 8.07
C ILE A 170 38.37 15.80 7.06
N ILE A 171 38.05 15.57 5.78
CA ILE A 171 39.01 15.66 4.68
C ILE A 171 39.02 17.10 4.17
N PRO A 172 40.16 17.81 4.23
CA PRO A 172 40.25 19.20 3.76
C PRO A 172 40.05 19.26 2.24
N THR A 173 39.49 20.35 1.78
CA THR A 173 39.32 20.62 0.34
C THR A 173 40.67 20.75 -0.37
N HIS A 174 40.78 20.19 -1.57
CA HIS A 174 42.01 20.26 -2.38
C HIS A 174 42.38 21.70 -2.74
N LYS A 175 41.39 22.56 -3.00
CA LYS A 175 41.57 23.98 -3.30
C LYS A 175 40.86 24.84 -2.27
N LYS A 176 41.42 26.02 -1.97
CA LYS A 176 40.76 27.01 -1.11
C LYS A 176 39.43 27.44 -1.75
N MET A 177 38.41 27.55 -0.92
CA MET A 177 37.12 28.11 -1.33
C MET A 177 37.32 29.61 -1.62
N ILE A 178 37.04 30.03 -2.86
CA ILE A 178 37.12 31.40 -3.33
C ILE A 178 35.77 32.04 -3.61
N ARG A 179 34.68 31.23 -3.48
CA ARG A 179 33.32 31.71 -3.65
C ARG A 179 32.92 32.57 -2.46
N ILE A 180 32.36 33.74 -2.74
CA ILE A 180 31.78 34.64 -1.75
C ILE A 180 30.27 34.59 -1.97
N ASP A 181 29.54 34.13 -0.96
CA ASP A 181 28.08 34.13 -0.99
C ASP A 181 27.59 35.45 -0.38
N ASN A 182 26.94 36.30 -1.19
CA ASN A 182 26.36 37.55 -0.72
C ASN A 182 24.93 37.25 -0.28
N ASN A 183 24.61 37.54 0.98
CA ASN A 183 23.23 37.41 1.53
C ASN A 183 22.36 38.57 1.02
#